data_514e7b805f484280b780ad774b33aade
#
_entry.id   514e7b805f484280b780ad774b33aade
#
_cell.length_a   1.000
_cell.length_b   1.000
_cell.length_c   1.000
_cell.angle_alpha   90.00
_cell.angle_beta   90.00
_cell.angle_gamma   90.00
#
_symmetry.space_group_name_H-M   'P 1'
#
loop_
_entity.id
_entity.type
_entity.pdbx_description
1 polymer ?
#
loop_
_entity_poly.entity_id
_entity_poly.type
_entity_poly.pdbx_seq_one_letter_code
_entity_poly.pdbx_strand_id
1 'polypeptide(L)'
;MFTCVSRLTLAIPESGSLKAKRQILRRITDRLKARFNVAIAEVDDNDLWQKATIGLAVVGNERRHVNEQMDKIIHSVEEMYIAPLISREIEILSFGDQLFTEPAGPGQLPFASGQRSLAEAEGMANWEERHEDKPSMKGERSRHNAKLTLEEARARARSLRKPREWEKK
;
A
#
# COMPACT_ATOMS: atom_id res chain seq x y z
N MET A 1 9.93 -5.27 11.09
CA MET A 1 9.74 -5.00 9.64
C MET A 1 10.79 -4.00 9.19
N PHE A 2 11.39 -4.21 8.01
CA PHE A 2 12.40 -3.31 7.45
C PHE A 2 11.94 -2.79 6.11
N THR A 3 12.24 -1.52 5.83
CA THR A 3 12.02 -0.91 4.53
C THR A 3 13.35 -0.38 4.02
N CYS A 4 13.76 -0.82 2.85
CA CYS A 4 14.91 -0.26 2.17
C CYS A 4 14.42 0.75 1.13
N VAL A 5 14.87 1.98 1.24
CA VAL A 5 14.58 3.06 0.30
C VAL A 5 15.86 3.43 -0.43
N SER A 6 15.76 3.62 -1.73
CA SER A 6 16.89 4.08 -2.54
C SER A 6 16.47 5.20 -3.47
N ARG A 7 17.36 6.16 -3.65
CA ARG A 7 17.26 7.23 -4.64
C ARG A 7 18.35 7.02 -5.69
N LEU A 8 17.92 6.84 -6.94
CA LEU A 8 18.81 6.63 -8.08
C LEU A 8 18.70 7.79 -9.04
N THR A 9 19.82 8.41 -9.37
CA THR A 9 19.89 9.45 -10.40
C THR A 9 20.43 8.85 -11.69
N LEU A 10 19.66 8.98 -12.76
CA LEU A 10 19.94 8.42 -14.08
C LEU A 10 20.24 9.52 -15.08
N ALA A 11 21.25 9.31 -15.93
CA ALA A 11 21.45 10.13 -17.12
C ALA A 11 20.61 9.59 -18.28
N ILE A 12 19.96 10.48 -19.03
CA ILE A 12 19.16 10.12 -20.20
C ILE A 12 19.64 10.93 -21.41
N PRO A 13 20.81 10.63 -21.96
CA PRO A 13 21.46 11.48 -22.98
C PRO A 13 20.67 11.58 -24.28
N GLU A 14 19.91 10.55 -24.64
CA GLU A 14 19.15 10.49 -25.90
C GLU A 14 17.76 11.15 -25.81
N SER A 15 17.36 11.71 -24.67
CA SER A 15 16.06 12.34 -24.57
C SER A 15 16.08 13.78 -25.07
N GLY A 16 15.47 14.01 -26.23
CA GLY A 16 15.25 15.36 -26.77
C GLY A 16 13.96 16.03 -26.26
N SER A 17 13.21 15.37 -25.38
CA SER A 17 11.95 15.88 -24.84
C SER A 17 11.52 15.16 -23.58
N LEU A 18 10.66 15.80 -22.76
CA LEU A 18 10.05 15.17 -21.59
C LEU A 18 9.22 13.92 -21.93
N LYS A 19 8.62 13.88 -23.14
CA LYS A 19 7.89 12.71 -23.63
C LYS A 19 8.83 11.52 -23.84
N ALA A 20 9.98 11.74 -24.45
CA ALA A 20 11.00 10.71 -24.65
C ALA A 20 11.55 10.20 -23.32
N LYS A 21 11.88 11.11 -22.38
CA LYS A 21 12.28 10.77 -21.00
C LYS A 21 11.27 9.84 -20.33
N ARG A 22 9.99 10.22 -20.33
CA ARG A 22 8.92 9.41 -19.71
C ARG A 22 8.77 8.03 -20.34
N GLN A 23 9.01 7.89 -21.65
CA GLN A 23 9.00 6.58 -22.31
C GLN A 23 10.16 5.69 -21.83
N ILE A 24 11.35 6.27 -21.68
CA ILE A 24 12.53 5.56 -21.16
C ILE A 24 12.30 5.13 -19.71
N LEU A 25 11.85 6.04 -18.85
CA LEU A 25 11.53 5.73 -17.45
C LEU A 25 10.45 4.65 -17.33
N ARG A 26 9.42 4.69 -18.17
CA ARG A 26 8.39 3.66 -18.19
C ARG A 26 8.97 2.28 -18.51
N ARG A 27 9.86 2.18 -19.50
CA ARG A 27 10.53 0.90 -19.83
C ARG A 27 11.32 0.33 -18.66
N ILE A 28 12.07 1.19 -17.96
CA ILE A 28 12.84 0.80 -16.77
C ILE A 28 11.88 0.35 -15.67
N THR A 29 10.88 1.16 -15.35
CA THR A 29 9.89 0.88 -14.30
C THR A 29 9.13 -0.41 -14.56
N ASP A 30 8.64 -0.63 -15.78
CA ASP A 30 7.86 -1.81 -16.15
C ASP A 30 8.70 -3.09 -16.04
N ARG A 31 9.97 -3.06 -16.48
CA ARG A 31 10.89 -4.19 -16.34
C ARG A 31 11.20 -4.52 -14.89
N LEU A 32 11.43 -3.51 -14.06
CA LEU A 32 11.70 -3.71 -12.64
C LEU A 32 10.48 -4.27 -11.91
N LYS A 33 9.28 -3.70 -12.15
CA LYS A 33 8.03 -4.18 -11.55
C LYS A 33 7.64 -5.59 -12.00
N ALA A 34 8.00 -5.98 -13.22
CA ALA A 34 7.77 -7.33 -13.71
C ALA A 34 8.66 -8.38 -13.03
N ARG A 35 9.85 -7.98 -12.55
CA ARG A 35 10.85 -8.90 -11.98
C ARG A 35 10.90 -8.85 -10.45
N PHE A 36 10.61 -7.70 -9.87
CA PHE A 36 10.77 -7.45 -8.44
C PHE A 36 9.50 -6.86 -7.82
N ASN A 37 9.24 -7.23 -6.58
CA ASN A 37 8.20 -6.57 -5.78
C ASN A 37 8.76 -5.26 -5.20
N VAL A 38 8.68 -4.20 -5.97
CA VAL A 38 9.26 -2.88 -5.66
C VAL A 38 8.29 -1.75 -5.99
N ALA A 39 8.18 -0.79 -5.10
CA ALA A 39 7.52 0.47 -5.38
C ALA A 39 8.52 1.42 -6.07
N ILE A 40 8.12 2.04 -7.18
CA ILE A 40 8.96 2.92 -7.99
C ILE A 40 8.18 4.18 -8.33
N ALA A 41 8.81 5.34 -8.12
CA ALA A 41 8.30 6.64 -8.52
C ALA A 41 9.42 7.55 -9.01
N GLU A 42 9.12 8.48 -9.90
CA GLU A 42 9.98 9.63 -10.19
C GLU A 42 9.80 10.64 -9.06
N VAL A 43 10.88 11.03 -8.40
CA VAL A 43 10.83 11.85 -7.18
C VAL A 43 11.43 13.23 -7.34
N ASP A 44 12.29 13.43 -8.36
CA ASP A 44 12.96 14.70 -8.61
C ASP A 44 13.33 14.85 -10.10
N ASP A 45 13.84 16.01 -10.49
CA ASP A 45 14.29 16.32 -11.87
C ASP A 45 13.17 16.21 -12.93
N ASN A 46 11.90 16.36 -12.57
CA ASN A 46 10.75 16.13 -13.45
C ASN A 46 10.77 16.99 -14.73
N ASP A 47 11.31 18.20 -14.65
CA ASP A 47 11.39 19.15 -15.76
C ASP A 47 12.67 19.03 -16.60
N LEU A 48 13.64 18.26 -16.10
CA LEU A 48 14.89 18.02 -16.81
C LEU A 48 14.74 16.80 -17.71
N TRP A 49 15.03 16.98 -19.00
CA TRP A 49 14.88 15.91 -20.01
C TRP A 49 16.05 14.90 -20.03
N GLN A 50 17.27 15.36 -19.68
CA GLN A 50 18.50 14.56 -19.71
C GLN A 50 18.85 13.89 -18.39
N LYS A 51 18.07 14.14 -17.33
CA LYS A 51 18.29 13.60 -16.00
C LYS A 51 16.96 13.18 -15.39
N ALA A 52 16.98 12.09 -14.67
CA ALA A 52 15.84 11.62 -13.92
C ALA A 52 16.27 11.06 -12.57
N THR A 53 15.52 11.38 -11.53
CA THR A 53 15.73 10.81 -10.20
C THR A 53 14.53 9.96 -9.83
N ILE A 54 14.78 8.65 -9.62
CA ILE A 54 13.77 7.68 -9.24
C ILE A 54 13.95 7.23 -7.81
N GLY A 55 12.87 7.17 -7.07
CA GLY A 55 12.78 6.58 -5.75
C GLY A 55 12.32 5.13 -5.84
N LEU A 56 12.98 4.26 -5.09
CA LEU A 56 12.68 2.84 -4.98
C LEU A 56 12.37 2.50 -3.53
N ALA A 57 11.42 1.62 -3.27
CA ALA A 57 11.17 1.11 -1.94
C ALA A 57 10.87 -0.39 -1.96
N VAL A 58 11.55 -1.12 -1.07
CA VAL A 58 11.38 -2.56 -0.86
C VAL A 58 11.10 -2.81 0.62
N VAL A 59 10.13 -3.66 0.91
CA VAL A 59 9.74 -4.03 2.27
C VAL A 59 10.04 -5.50 2.52
N GLY A 60 10.50 -5.83 3.73
CA GLY A 60 10.76 -7.20 4.13
C GLY A 60 10.86 -7.39 5.63
N ASN A 61 10.96 -8.64 6.06
CA ASN A 61 11.04 -8.99 7.47
C ASN A 61 12.47 -8.95 8.03
N GLU A 62 13.47 -9.05 7.15
CA GLU A 62 14.89 -9.09 7.52
C GLU A 62 15.67 -7.97 6.84
N ARG A 63 16.51 -7.28 7.61
CA ARG A 63 17.37 -6.20 7.11
C ARG A 63 18.29 -6.65 5.97
N ARG A 64 18.90 -7.83 6.12
CA ARG A 64 19.78 -8.40 5.11
C ARG A 64 19.06 -8.65 3.82
N HIS A 65 17.87 -9.23 3.89
CA HIS A 65 17.07 -9.57 2.71
C HIS A 65 16.67 -8.32 1.90
N VAL A 66 16.19 -7.25 2.57
CA VAL A 66 15.82 -6.02 1.85
C VAL A 66 17.02 -5.32 1.21
N ASN A 67 18.20 -5.40 1.85
CA ASN A 67 19.42 -4.89 1.26
C ASN A 67 19.84 -5.69 0.01
N GLU A 68 19.89 -7.00 0.11
CA GLU A 68 20.22 -7.88 -1.03
C GLU A 68 19.24 -7.71 -2.20
N GLN A 69 17.95 -7.50 -1.91
CA GLN A 69 16.95 -7.22 -2.95
C GLN A 69 17.20 -5.87 -3.62
N MET A 70 17.51 -4.84 -2.83
CA MET A 70 17.81 -3.51 -3.38
C MET A 70 19.07 -3.55 -4.27
N ASP A 71 20.13 -4.24 -3.84
CA ASP A 71 21.34 -4.41 -4.65
C ASP A 71 21.05 -5.11 -5.98
N LYS A 72 20.22 -6.16 -5.98
CA LYS A 72 19.79 -6.84 -7.22
C LYS A 72 18.98 -5.94 -8.13
N ILE A 73 18.13 -5.07 -7.59
CA ILE A 73 17.34 -4.10 -8.35
C ILE A 73 18.27 -3.08 -9.02
N ILE A 74 19.21 -2.52 -8.25
CA ILE A 74 20.18 -1.54 -8.76
C ILE A 74 21.03 -2.15 -9.87
N HIS A 75 21.56 -3.34 -9.65
CA HIS A 75 22.32 -4.07 -10.66
C HIS A 75 21.50 -4.34 -11.92
N SER A 76 20.22 -4.69 -11.77
CA SER A 76 19.31 -4.86 -12.91
C SER A 76 19.09 -3.56 -13.69
N VAL A 77 19.09 -2.39 -13.03
CA VAL A 77 19.03 -1.09 -13.71
C VAL A 77 20.30 -0.86 -14.54
N GLU A 78 21.46 -1.14 -13.96
CA GLU A 78 22.77 -1.00 -14.64
C GLU A 78 22.88 -1.95 -15.85
N GLU A 79 22.45 -3.21 -15.69
CA GLU A 79 22.44 -4.22 -16.77
C GLU A 79 21.53 -3.86 -17.97
N MET A 80 20.54 -3.01 -17.77
CA MET A 80 19.66 -2.60 -18.86
C MET A 80 20.36 -1.72 -19.89
N TYR A 81 21.46 -1.06 -19.54
CA TYR A 81 22.21 -0.12 -20.40
C TYR A 81 21.37 0.94 -21.10
N ILE A 82 20.18 1.24 -20.55
CA ILE A 82 19.24 2.22 -21.14
C ILE A 82 19.56 3.63 -20.66
N ALA A 83 19.90 3.76 -19.38
CA ALA A 83 20.18 5.02 -18.73
C ALA A 83 21.32 4.83 -17.71
N PRO A 84 22.51 5.41 -17.95
CA PRO A 84 23.62 5.32 -17.02
C PRO A 84 23.29 5.85 -15.65
N LEU A 85 23.69 5.12 -14.61
CA LEU A 85 23.53 5.52 -13.22
C LEU A 85 24.58 6.58 -12.86
N ILE A 86 24.16 7.76 -12.41
CA ILE A 86 25.03 8.86 -11.99
C ILE A 86 25.34 8.74 -10.48
N SER A 87 24.28 8.55 -9.67
CA SER A 87 24.43 8.44 -8.22
C SER A 87 23.37 7.49 -7.65
N ARG A 88 23.72 6.90 -6.51
CA ARG A 88 22.81 6.08 -5.69
C ARG A 88 22.91 6.46 -4.23
N GLU A 89 21.79 6.52 -3.59
CA GLU A 89 21.67 6.67 -2.14
C GLU A 89 20.76 5.56 -1.63
N ILE A 90 21.14 4.91 -0.53
CA ILE A 90 20.38 3.79 0.04
C ILE A 90 20.22 4.02 1.53
N GLU A 91 19.01 3.88 2.03
CA GLU A 91 18.69 3.95 3.45
C GLU A 91 17.82 2.76 3.85
N ILE A 92 18.13 2.15 4.99
CA ILE A 92 17.33 1.05 5.54
C ILE A 92 16.69 1.51 6.83
N LEU A 93 15.38 1.63 6.81
CA LEU A 93 14.54 2.00 7.94
C LEU A 93 14.05 0.74 8.65
N SER A 94 14.21 0.67 9.95
CA SER A 94 13.61 -0.36 10.79
C SER A 94 12.34 0.21 11.43
N PHE A 95 11.20 -0.38 11.11
CA PHE A 95 9.98 -0.15 11.89
C PHE A 95 10.06 -1.10 13.07
N GLY A 96 10.58 -0.58 14.18
CA GLY A 96 10.76 -1.33 15.40
C GLY A 96 9.48 -1.52 16.19
N ASP A 97 9.60 -2.03 17.38
CA ASP A 97 8.53 -2.45 18.29
C ASP A 97 7.52 -1.34 18.67
N GLN A 98 7.82 -0.08 18.34
CA GLN A 98 6.93 1.05 18.64
C GLN A 98 5.61 1.03 17.87
N LEU A 99 5.55 0.40 16.68
CA LEU A 99 4.27 0.22 15.95
C LEU A 99 3.51 -1.02 16.43
N PHE A 100 4.19 -1.92 17.13
CA PHE A 100 3.67 -3.16 17.68
C PHE A 100 3.88 -3.27 19.19
N THR A 101 4.28 -2.18 19.85
CA THR A 101 4.17 -2.09 21.30
C THR A 101 2.69 -2.30 21.59
N GLU A 102 2.38 -3.40 22.30
CA GLU A 102 1.05 -3.68 22.80
C GLU A 102 0.44 -2.37 23.27
N PRO A 103 -0.74 -1.98 22.82
CA PRO A 103 -1.37 -0.77 23.34
C PRO A 103 -1.38 -0.92 24.85
N ALA A 104 -0.73 -0.03 25.54
CA ALA A 104 -0.76 0.03 26.99
C ALA A 104 -2.24 -0.03 27.38
N GLY A 105 -2.69 -1.16 27.91
CA GLY A 105 -4.01 -1.58 28.34
C GLY A 105 -5.24 -0.86 27.76
N PRO A 106 -6.43 -1.42 27.83
CA PRO A 106 -7.61 -0.78 27.30
C PRO A 106 -7.79 0.60 27.95
N GLY A 107 -7.44 1.68 27.23
CA GLY A 107 -7.62 3.05 27.67
C GLY A 107 -6.42 4.00 27.56
N GLN A 108 -5.22 3.53 27.25
CA GLN A 108 -4.07 4.45 27.07
C GLN A 108 -3.67 4.52 25.59
N LEU A 109 -4.25 5.49 24.89
CA LEU A 109 -3.67 6.00 23.65
C LEU A 109 -2.38 6.77 23.99
N PRO A 110 -1.28 6.67 23.18
CA PRO A 110 -0.03 7.37 23.44
C PRO A 110 -0.17 8.86 23.09
N PHE A 111 -1.04 9.55 23.80
CA PHE A 111 -1.07 11.01 23.76
C PHE A 111 -0.15 11.52 24.87
N ALA A 112 0.74 12.45 24.53
CA ALA A 112 1.54 13.15 25.50
C ALA A 112 0.61 13.72 26.59
N SER A 113 0.99 13.51 27.85
CA SER A 113 0.24 14.01 29.01
C SER A 113 -0.06 15.51 28.83
N GLY A 114 -1.34 15.82 28.57
CA GLY A 114 -1.80 17.20 28.37
C GLY A 114 -2.48 17.47 27.02
N GLN A 115 -2.44 16.56 26.05
CA GLN A 115 -3.24 16.69 24.82
C GLN A 115 -4.59 15.96 25.01
N ARG A 116 -5.67 16.69 24.83
CA ARG A 116 -7.02 16.12 24.80
C ARG A 116 -7.15 15.21 23.60
N SER A 117 -7.77 14.03 23.77
CA SER A 117 -8.10 13.17 22.65
C SER A 117 -9.00 13.90 21.66
N LEU A 118 -8.94 13.54 20.38
CA LEU A 118 -9.82 14.13 19.36
C LEU A 118 -11.30 13.94 19.72
N ALA A 119 -11.64 12.82 20.34
CA ALA A 119 -12.99 12.52 20.83
C ALA A 119 -13.43 13.46 21.96
N GLU A 120 -12.52 13.88 22.84
CA GLU A 120 -12.79 14.90 23.87
C GLU A 120 -12.91 16.29 23.28
N ALA A 121 -12.08 16.62 22.27
CA ALA A 121 -12.14 17.91 21.58
C ALA A 121 -13.42 18.09 20.77
N GLU A 122 -13.97 17.02 20.24
CA GLU A 122 -15.23 16.99 19.47
C GLU A 122 -16.48 16.75 20.32
N GLY A 123 -16.34 16.71 21.65
CA GLY A 123 -17.47 16.49 22.57
C GLY A 123 -18.08 15.09 22.52
N MET A 124 -17.33 14.13 21.97
CA MET A 124 -17.76 12.71 21.83
C MET A 124 -17.33 11.83 22.99
N ALA A 125 -16.76 12.40 24.07
CA ALA A 125 -16.23 11.66 25.21
C ALA A 125 -17.30 10.79 25.94
N ASN A 126 -18.58 11.08 25.74
CA ASN A 126 -19.68 10.40 26.43
C ASN A 126 -20.56 9.57 25.48
N TRP A 127 -19.98 8.99 24.40
CA TRP A 127 -20.78 8.15 23.50
C TRP A 127 -21.22 6.83 24.17
N GLU A 128 -20.43 6.30 25.10
CA GLU A 128 -20.77 5.10 25.87
C GLU A 128 -21.95 5.32 26.81
N GLU A 129 -21.99 6.43 27.55
CA GLU A 129 -23.08 6.76 28.44
C GLU A 129 -24.41 6.97 27.70
N ARG A 130 -24.39 7.43 26.46
CA ARG A 130 -25.61 7.63 25.65
C ARG A 130 -26.19 6.34 25.09
N HIS A 131 -25.47 5.22 25.16
CA HIS A 131 -25.94 3.93 24.66
C HIS A 131 -26.44 2.97 25.75
N GLU A 132 -26.23 3.27 27.03
CA GLU A 132 -26.74 2.45 28.15
C GLU A 132 -28.25 2.54 28.32
N ASP A 133 -28.89 3.64 27.90
CA ASP A 133 -30.34 3.85 28.00
C ASP A 133 -31.19 3.27 26.87
N LYS A 134 -30.61 2.56 25.92
CA LYS A 134 -31.41 1.83 24.92
C LYS A 134 -31.69 0.42 25.43
N PRO A 135 -32.98 0.06 25.62
CA PRO A 135 -33.31 -1.32 25.98
C PRO A 135 -32.69 -2.26 24.97
N SER A 136 -31.93 -3.23 25.48
CA SER A 136 -31.24 -4.22 24.64
C SER A 136 -32.32 -4.95 23.83
N MET A 137 -32.38 -4.68 22.53
CA MET A 137 -33.11 -5.51 21.56
C MET A 137 -32.39 -6.85 21.39
N LYS A 138 -32.25 -7.60 22.47
CA LYS A 138 -31.72 -8.97 22.53
C LYS A 138 -32.81 -9.98 22.23
N GLY A 139 -33.65 -9.76 21.24
CA GLY A 139 -34.79 -10.65 21.00
C GLY A 139 -35.06 -11.05 19.56
N GLU A 140 -34.64 -10.29 18.56
CA GLU A 140 -35.15 -10.54 17.18
C GLU A 140 -34.11 -10.83 16.09
N ARG A 141 -32.82 -10.75 16.36
CA ARG A 141 -31.81 -11.08 15.32
C ARG A 141 -31.36 -12.54 15.29
N SER A 142 -31.89 -13.40 16.16
CA SER A 142 -31.47 -14.82 16.24
C SER A 142 -32.24 -15.76 15.32
N ARG A 143 -33.22 -15.29 14.54
CA ARG A 143 -34.03 -16.17 13.65
C ARG A 143 -33.65 -16.09 12.16
N HIS A 144 -32.74 -15.21 11.74
CA HIS A 144 -32.40 -15.07 10.32
C HIS A 144 -31.03 -15.62 9.95
N ASN A 145 -30.32 -16.28 10.86
CA ASN A 145 -29.08 -16.97 10.58
C ASN A 145 -29.22 -18.49 10.56
N ALA A 146 -30.37 -18.97 10.07
CA ALA A 146 -30.47 -20.35 9.63
C ALA A 146 -29.50 -20.51 8.46
N LYS A 147 -28.48 -21.35 8.66
CA LYS A 147 -27.54 -21.74 7.60
C LYS A 147 -28.38 -22.25 6.43
N LEU A 148 -28.53 -21.44 5.39
CA LEU A 148 -29.12 -21.88 4.12
C LEU A 148 -28.38 -23.12 3.66
N THR A 149 -29.09 -24.20 3.42
CA THR A 149 -28.50 -25.39 2.84
C THR A 149 -27.94 -25.04 1.46
N LEU A 150 -26.92 -25.78 1.02
CA LEU A 150 -26.28 -25.56 -0.28
C LEU A 150 -27.30 -25.56 -1.44
N GLU A 151 -28.38 -26.33 -1.28
CA GLU A 151 -29.48 -26.42 -2.27
C GLU A 151 -30.33 -25.15 -2.29
N GLU A 152 -30.67 -24.59 -1.14
CA GLU A 152 -31.43 -23.35 -1.02
C GLU A 152 -30.65 -22.14 -1.56
N ALA A 153 -29.33 -22.11 -1.30
CA ALA A 153 -28.43 -21.09 -1.84
C ALA A 153 -28.37 -21.18 -3.39
N ARG A 154 -28.29 -22.40 -3.93
CA ARG A 154 -28.32 -22.64 -5.40
C ARG A 154 -29.67 -22.30 -6.02
N ALA A 155 -30.79 -22.59 -5.38
CA ALA A 155 -32.12 -22.24 -5.85
C ALA A 155 -32.30 -20.71 -5.93
N ARG A 156 -31.85 -19.99 -4.89
CA ARG A 156 -31.90 -18.53 -4.83
C ARG A 156 -30.99 -17.87 -5.87
N ALA A 157 -29.81 -18.44 -6.13
CA ALA A 157 -28.92 -17.97 -7.19
C ALA A 157 -29.51 -18.16 -8.60
N ARG A 158 -30.30 -19.23 -8.84
CA ARG A 158 -31.01 -19.46 -10.12
C ARG A 158 -32.14 -18.45 -10.31
N SER A 159 -32.90 -18.11 -9.27
CA SER A 159 -34.01 -17.15 -9.37
C SER A 159 -33.55 -15.71 -9.62
N LEU A 160 -32.31 -15.35 -9.21
CA LEU A 160 -31.73 -14.02 -9.40
C LEU A 160 -31.03 -13.86 -10.75
N ARG A 161 -30.83 -14.94 -11.50
CA ARG A 161 -30.18 -14.91 -12.82
C ARG A 161 -31.16 -14.42 -13.87
N LYS A 162 -31.07 -13.15 -14.26
CA LYS A 162 -31.79 -12.66 -15.44
C LYS A 162 -31.31 -13.42 -16.68
N PRO A 163 -32.21 -13.98 -17.51
CA PRO A 163 -31.81 -14.64 -18.77
C PRO A 163 -31.10 -13.65 -19.68
N ARG A 164 -29.98 -14.06 -20.26
CA ARG A 164 -29.25 -13.23 -21.22
C ARG A 164 -30.05 -13.11 -22.52
N GLU A 165 -29.96 -11.92 -23.17
CA GLU A 165 -30.79 -11.63 -24.36
C GLU A 165 -30.62 -12.62 -25.52
N TRP A 166 -29.51 -13.35 -25.61
CA TRP A 166 -29.27 -14.36 -26.63
C TRP A 166 -29.92 -15.72 -26.34
N GLU A 167 -30.45 -15.96 -25.17
CA GLU A 167 -31.21 -17.19 -24.81
C GLU A 167 -32.68 -17.13 -25.22
N LYS A 168 -33.09 -16.02 -25.84
CA LYS A 168 -34.51 -15.79 -26.26
C LYS A 168 -34.78 -16.03 -27.75
N LYS A 169 -33.91 -16.76 -28.45
CA LYS A 169 -34.16 -17.19 -29.84
C LYS A 169 -34.29 -18.68 -29.93
#